data_7ffa261271858828028634423bb96d7d
#
_entry.id   7ffa261271858828028634423bb96d7d
#
_cell.length_a   1.000
_cell.length_b   1.000
_cell.length_c   1.000
_cell.angle_alpha   90.00
_cell.angle_beta   90.00
_cell.angle_gamma   90.00
#
_symmetry.space_group_name_H-M   'P 1'
#
loop_
_entity.id
_entity.type
_entity.pdbx_description
1 polymer ?
#
loop_
_entity_poly.entity_id
_entity_poly.type
_entity_poly.pdbx_seq_one_letter_code
_entity_poly.pdbx_strand_id
1 'polypeptide(L)'
;MIRLDGQLVIKSIPGRYGTFNVARLLTSIGEFAVKDSMLEQYTEGKYEGSFVIAHIGPSSYSTGSGRTVIEVRARLDSMTLNEMDTLSPADTERLEQKEPDPLEEERGSSAANPPTPSAAPPKAAQAPTSPPVLDDTQPFGMSDAELGLSPIEHQAEQDDADADLFGTIWPLGDTVKLDTTVDRQRLREQSKRLDQLGYTMDFKAQLWRLAN
;
A
#
# COMPACT_ATOMS: atom_id res chain seq x y z
N MET A 1 -1.12 23.54 9.85
CA MET A 1 -2.13 22.84 9.03
C MET A 1 -2.92 23.87 8.24
N ILE A 2 -3.05 23.65 6.95
CA ILE A 2 -3.78 24.55 6.04
C ILE A 2 -4.93 23.75 5.45
N ARG A 3 -6.15 24.31 5.50
CA ARG A 3 -7.32 23.70 4.84
C ARG A 3 -7.56 24.40 3.52
N LEU A 4 -7.66 23.63 2.45
CA LEU A 4 -7.92 24.12 1.10
C LEU A 4 -8.97 23.24 0.43
N ASP A 5 -9.86 23.89 -0.32
CA ASP A 5 -10.76 23.20 -1.23
C ASP A 5 -10.05 22.95 -2.56
N GLY A 6 -10.35 21.82 -3.19
CA GLY A 6 -9.68 21.44 -4.42
C GLY A 6 -10.20 20.16 -5.02
N GLN A 7 -9.46 19.68 -6.03
CA GLN A 7 -9.73 18.44 -6.72
C GLN A 7 -8.54 17.51 -6.54
N LEU A 8 -8.81 16.28 -6.12
CA LEU A 8 -7.81 15.20 -5.98
C LEU A 8 -8.03 14.21 -7.12
N VAL A 9 -7.07 14.13 -8.02
CA VAL A 9 -7.07 13.19 -9.14
C VAL A 9 -6.24 11.98 -8.75
N ILE A 10 -6.88 10.83 -8.54
CA ILE A 10 -6.24 9.58 -8.15
C ILE A 10 -6.09 8.67 -9.36
N LYS A 11 -4.91 8.12 -9.56
CA LYS A 11 -4.60 7.13 -10.59
C LYS A 11 -3.99 5.89 -9.97
N SER A 12 -4.46 4.73 -10.43
CA SER A 12 -3.93 3.42 -10.03
C SER A 12 -2.87 2.96 -11.01
N ILE A 13 -1.69 2.65 -10.52
CA ILE A 13 -0.52 2.25 -11.32
C ILE A 13 -0.11 0.83 -10.90
N PRO A 14 0.12 -0.10 -11.86
CA PRO A 14 0.65 -1.41 -11.54
C PRO A 14 2.12 -1.31 -11.13
N GLY A 15 2.45 -1.81 -9.95
CA GLY A 15 3.79 -1.85 -9.38
C GLY A 15 4.28 -3.25 -9.06
N ARG A 16 5.51 -3.35 -8.58
CA ARG A 16 6.14 -4.62 -8.21
C ARG A 16 5.43 -5.33 -7.04
N TYR A 17 4.87 -4.54 -6.13
CA TYR A 17 4.18 -5.03 -4.92
C TYR A 17 2.65 -4.94 -5.02
N GLY A 18 2.12 -4.97 -6.24
CA GLY A 18 0.71 -4.79 -6.54
C GLY A 18 0.39 -3.40 -7.08
N THR A 19 -0.87 -3.16 -7.34
CA THR A 19 -1.36 -1.85 -7.78
C THR A 19 -1.24 -0.84 -6.64
N PHE A 20 -0.80 0.37 -6.93
CA PHE A 20 -0.69 1.47 -5.97
C PHE A 20 -1.32 2.74 -6.52
N ASN A 21 -1.75 3.60 -5.62
CA ASN A 21 -2.37 4.86 -5.97
C ASN A 21 -1.42 6.03 -5.80
N VAL A 22 -1.40 6.89 -6.82
CA VAL A 22 -0.77 8.21 -6.82
C VAL A 22 -1.82 9.25 -7.10
N ALA A 23 -1.65 10.46 -6.59
CA ALA A 23 -2.61 11.52 -6.83
C ALA A 23 -1.96 12.87 -7.09
N ARG A 24 -2.72 13.72 -7.79
CA ARG A 24 -2.45 15.15 -7.94
C ARG A 24 -3.56 15.92 -7.27
N LEU A 25 -3.19 16.77 -6.33
CA LEU A 25 -4.09 17.67 -5.65
C LEU A 25 -4.02 19.05 -6.31
N LEU A 26 -5.11 19.46 -6.95
CA LEU A 26 -5.27 20.77 -7.59
C LEU A 26 -6.02 21.68 -6.64
N THR A 27 -5.40 22.79 -6.27
CA THR A 27 -5.97 23.79 -5.35
C THR A 27 -5.81 25.20 -5.91
N SER A 28 -6.41 26.17 -5.24
CA SER A 28 -6.25 27.59 -5.59
C SER A 28 -4.81 28.11 -5.47
N ILE A 29 -3.93 27.42 -4.71
CA ILE A 29 -2.53 27.82 -4.51
C ILE A 29 -1.55 27.04 -5.36
N GLY A 30 -2.00 26.05 -6.10
CA GLY A 30 -1.15 25.25 -6.98
C GLY A 30 -1.53 23.78 -7.05
N GLU A 31 -0.67 23.03 -7.74
CA GLU A 31 -0.77 21.59 -7.93
C GLU A 31 0.32 20.88 -7.13
N PHE A 32 -0.07 19.81 -6.43
CA PHE A 32 0.80 19.06 -5.54
C PHE A 32 0.69 17.56 -5.82
N ALA A 33 1.81 16.87 -5.80
CA ALA A 33 1.83 15.42 -5.76
C ALA A 33 1.40 14.93 -4.37
N VAL A 34 0.53 13.94 -4.30
CA VAL A 34 0.12 13.28 -3.06
C VAL A 34 0.38 11.79 -3.19
N LYS A 35 1.14 11.24 -2.25
CA LYS A 35 1.51 9.82 -2.22
C LYS A 35 1.31 9.23 -0.82
N ASP A 36 0.31 9.71 -0.10
CA ASP A 36 0.00 9.24 1.24
C ASP A 36 -0.63 7.84 1.22
N SER A 37 -0.36 7.04 2.25
CA SER A 37 -0.87 5.66 2.37
C SER A 37 -2.40 5.60 2.35
N MET A 38 -3.07 6.63 2.87
CA MET A 38 -4.53 6.70 2.88
C MET A 38 -5.16 6.60 1.48
N LEU A 39 -4.43 6.93 0.41
CA LEU A 39 -4.93 6.83 -0.96
C LEU A 39 -5.17 5.39 -1.42
N GLU A 40 -4.51 4.41 -0.80
CA GLU A 40 -4.54 3.01 -1.23
C GLU A 40 -5.94 2.36 -1.13
N GLN A 41 -6.83 2.95 -0.35
CA GLN A 41 -8.20 2.48 -0.20
C GLN A 41 -9.21 3.13 -1.17
N TYR A 42 -8.79 4.13 -1.97
CA TYR A 42 -9.65 4.80 -2.92
C TYR A 42 -9.50 4.23 -4.32
N THR A 43 -10.58 4.27 -5.10
CA THR A 43 -10.57 3.88 -6.50
C THR A 43 -10.03 5.00 -7.37
N GLU A 44 -9.56 4.65 -8.57
CA GLU A 44 -9.17 5.63 -9.57
C GLU A 44 -10.33 6.56 -9.90
N GLY A 45 -10.08 7.86 -9.90
CA GLY A 45 -11.11 8.86 -10.14
C GLY A 45 -10.68 10.28 -9.79
N LYS A 46 -11.57 11.21 -10.03
CA LYS A 46 -11.43 12.62 -9.69
C LYS A 46 -12.38 12.96 -8.55
N TYR A 47 -11.83 13.40 -7.45
CA TYR A 47 -12.59 13.69 -6.23
C TYR A 47 -12.57 15.19 -5.92
N GLU A 48 -13.71 15.76 -5.67
CA GLU A 48 -13.81 17.13 -5.14
C GLU A 48 -13.96 17.11 -3.63
N GLY A 49 -13.28 18.04 -2.94
CA GLY A 49 -13.37 18.08 -1.50
C GLY A 49 -12.53 19.15 -0.82
N SER A 50 -12.46 19.03 0.49
CA SER A 50 -11.65 19.88 1.36
C SER A 50 -10.50 19.06 1.95
N PHE A 51 -9.30 19.57 1.86
CA PHE A 51 -8.05 18.90 2.21
C PHE A 51 -7.32 19.65 3.31
N VAL A 52 -6.96 18.96 4.37
CA VAL A 52 -6.10 19.51 5.43
C VAL A 52 -4.67 19.07 5.13
N ILE A 53 -3.84 20.04 4.78
CA ILE A 53 -2.44 19.81 4.43
C ILE A 53 -1.57 19.99 5.67
N ALA A 54 -0.85 18.95 6.04
CA ALA A 54 0.10 18.96 7.14
C ALA A 54 1.45 19.55 6.74
N HIS A 55 1.92 19.25 5.52
CA HIS A 55 3.22 19.69 5.02
C HIS A 55 3.21 19.82 3.50
N ILE A 56 3.95 20.83 3.00
CA ILE A 56 4.26 20.98 1.57
C ILE A 56 5.77 21.12 1.46
N GLY A 57 6.40 20.36 0.58
CA GLY A 57 7.83 20.41 0.37
C GLY A 57 8.29 19.79 -0.95
N PRO A 58 9.51 20.08 -1.38
CA PRO A 58 10.10 19.43 -2.55
C PRO A 58 10.36 17.95 -2.25
N SER A 59 10.14 17.12 -3.24
CA SER A 59 10.51 15.70 -3.25
C SER A 59 11.16 15.37 -4.59
N SER A 60 12.02 14.37 -4.61
CA SER A 60 12.63 13.92 -5.84
C SER A 60 12.67 12.40 -5.90
N TYR A 61 12.49 11.88 -7.09
CA TYR A 61 12.63 10.45 -7.36
C TYR A 61 13.35 10.21 -8.69
N SER A 62 13.96 9.05 -8.83
CA SER A 62 14.61 8.64 -10.07
C SER A 62 13.69 7.69 -10.85
N THR A 63 13.47 8.02 -12.12
CA THR A 63 12.74 7.11 -13.03
C THR A 63 13.64 5.96 -13.45
N GLY A 64 13.04 4.84 -13.90
CA GLY A 64 13.78 3.68 -14.42
C GLY A 64 14.71 4.00 -15.60
N SER A 65 14.56 5.18 -16.23
CA SER A 65 15.46 5.70 -17.27
C SER A 65 16.66 6.50 -16.73
N GLY A 66 16.81 6.60 -15.40
CA GLY A 66 17.88 7.35 -14.74
C GLY A 66 17.66 8.87 -14.68
N ARG A 67 16.48 9.36 -15.04
CA ARG A 67 16.14 10.79 -14.88
C ARG A 67 15.67 11.06 -13.47
N THR A 68 16.15 12.15 -12.87
CA THR A 68 15.63 12.65 -11.61
C THR A 68 14.47 13.60 -11.90
N VAL A 69 13.32 13.32 -11.30
CA VAL A 69 12.13 14.18 -11.32
C VAL A 69 12.04 14.89 -9.97
N ILE A 70 11.84 16.20 -10.02
CA ILE A 70 11.60 17.02 -8.82
C ILE A 70 10.12 17.43 -8.86
N GLU A 71 9.41 17.18 -7.77
CA GLU A 71 8.00 17.53 -7.62
C GLU A 71 7.77 18.26 -6.30
N VAL A 72 6.70 19.03 -6.22
CA VAL A 72 6.22 19.59 -4.95
C VAL A 72 5.18 18.63 -4.40
N ARG A 73 5.50 18.01 -3.24
CA ARG A 73 4.63 17.02 -2.59
C ARG A 73 3.89 17.65 -1.43
N ALA A 74 2.59 17.40 -1.35
CA ALA A 74 1.79 17.68 -0.18
C ALA A 74 1.55 16.38 0.61
N ARG A 75 1.62 16.47 1.93
CA ARG A 75 1.18 15.43 2.87
C ARG A 75 -0.12 15.88 3.48
N LEU A 76 -1.12 15.02 3.37
CA LEU A 76 -2.45 15.26 3.92
C LEU A 76 -2.50 14.75 5.36
N ASP A 77 -3.14 15.54 6.22
CA ASP A 77 -3.54 15.11 7.56
C ASP A 77 -4.91 14.45 7.51
N SER A 78 -5.83 15.09 6.78
CA SER A 78 -7.18 14.56 6.57
C SER A 78 -7.78 15.15 5.30
N MET A 79 -8.82 14.51 4.79
CA MET A 79 -9.58 14.98 3.65
C MET A 79 -11.07 14.69 3.84
N THR A 80 -11.92 15.53 3.25
CA THR A 80 -13.36 15.31 3.18
C THR A 80 -13.76 15.40 1.72
N LEU A 81 -14.28 14.30 1.17
CA LEU A 81 -14.62 14.18 -0.24
C LEU A 81 -16.14 14.30 -0.41
N ASN A 82 -16.57 15.11 -1.37
CA ASN A 82 -17.98 15.41 -1.61
C ASN A 82 -18.52 14.74 -2.87
N GLU A 83 -17.73 14.75 -3.95
CA GLU A 83 -18.13 14.26 -5.26
C GLU A 83 -17.00 13.44 -5.88
N MET A 84 -17.36 12.51 -6.77
CA MET A 84 -16.45 11.68 -7.53
C MET A 84 -16.88 11.69 -9.00
N ASP A 85 -15.92 11.97 -9.87
CA ASP A 85 -16.05 11.93 -11.32
C ASP A 85 -15.05 10.95 -11.94
N THR A 86 -15.32 10.54 -13.17
CA THR A 86 -14.38 9.73 -13.95
C THR A 86 -13.21 10.57 -14.45
N LEU A 87 -12.03 9.96 -14.60
CA LEU A 87 -10.87 10.64 -15.13
C LEU A 87 -11.07 11.06 -16.59
N SER A 88 -10.72 12.30 -16.90
CA SER A 88 -10.60 12.74 -18.27
C SER A 88 -9.26 12.31 -18.89
N PRO A 89 -9.12 12.22 -20.22
CA PRO A 89 -7.84 11.96 -20.87
C PRO A 89 -6.75 12.95 -20.45
N ALA A 90 -7.08 14.22 -20.25
CA ALA A 90 -6.15 15.25 -19.80
C ALA A 90 -5.66 15.02 -18.34
N ASP A 91 -6.52 14.51 -17.47
CA ASP A 91 -6.14 14.16 -16.11
C ASP A 91 -5.20 12.95 -16.09
N THR A 92 -5.43 12.00 -17.01
CA THR A 92 -4.60 10.81 -17.17
C THR A 92 -3.19 11.14 -17.67
N GLU A 93 -3.05 12.12 -18.59
CA GLU A 93 -1.75 12.57 -19.10
C GLU A 93 -0.91 13.30 -18.03
N ARG A 94 -1.55 14.01 -17.11
CA ARG A 94 -0.86 14.71 -16.00
C ARG A 94 -0.22 13.75 -15.00
N LEU A 95 -0.79 12.57 -14.84
CA LEU A 95 -0.27 11.51 -13.99
C LEU A 95 0.60 10.60 -14.84
N GLU A 96 1.91 10.80 -14.85
CA GLU A 96 2.85 9.98 -15.62
C GLU A 96 2.76 8.51 -15.17
N GLN A 97 2.68 7.59 -16.16
CA GLN A 97 2.55 6.15 -15.91
C GLN A 97 3.83 5.51 -15.33
N LYS A 98 4.87 6.28 -15.09
CA LYS A 98 6.21 5.80 -14.68
C LYS A 98 6.62 6.29 -13.30
N GLU A 99 5.68 6.68 -12.47
CA GLU A 99 6.00 7.02 -11.09
C GLU A 99 6.43 5.77 -10.31
N PRO A 100 7.50 5.85 -9.50
CA PRO A 100 7.91 4.74 -8.66
C PRO A 100 6.88 4.47 -7.58
N ASP A 101 6.78 3.20 -7.18
CA ASP A 101 5.92 2.81 -6.07
C ASP A 101 6.38 3.52 -4.79
N PRO A 102 5.50 4.26 -4.10
CA PRO A 102 5.84 4.90 -2.83
C PRO A 102 6.42 3.94 -1.79
N LEU A 103 6.05 2.66 -1.85
CA LEU A 103 6.62 1.63 -0.99
C LEU A 103 8.11 1.38 -1.27
N GLU A 104 8.56 1.52 -2.52
CA GLU A 104 9.99 1.45 -2.87
C GLU A 104 10.75 2.67 -2.36
N GLU A 105 10.16 3.87 -2.43
CA GLU A 105 10.73 5.09 -1.87
C GLU A 105 10.89 5.00 -0.34
N GLU A 106 9.87 4.51 0.36
CA GLU A 106 9.87 4.33 1.82
C GLU A 106 10.94 3.33 2.28
N ARG A 107 11.07 2.19 1.59
CA ARG A 107 12.09 1.17 1.86
C ARG A 107 13.51 1.65 1.51
N GLY A 108 13.66 2.35 0.40
CA GLY A 108 14.94 2.93 -0.02
C GLY A 108 15.44 4.00 0.95
N SER A 109 14.55 4.83 1.48
CA SER A 109 14.86 5.85 2.47
C SER A 109 15.26 5.26 3.83
N SER A 110 14.66 4.14 4.22
CA SER A 110 15.03 3.42 5.46
C SER A 110 16.41 2.75 5.38
N ALA A 111 16.88 2.39 4.18
CA ALA A 111 18.19 1.79 3.97
C ALA A 111 19.34 2.83 3.89
N ALA A 112 19.03 4.12 3.80
CA ALA A 112 20.01 5.20 3.64
C ALA A 112 20.60 5.75 4.96
N ASN A 113 20.31 5.14 6.10
CA ASN A 113 21.02 5.36 7.35
C ASN A 113 21.92 4.15 7.68
N PRO A 114 23.18 4.10 7.18
CA PRO A 114 24.10 3.10 7.65
C PRO A 114 24.44 3.42 9.11
N PRO A 115 24.40 2.45 10.04
CA PRO A 115 24.97 2.67 11.36
C PRO A 115 26.46 2.92 11.19
N THR A 116 26.93 4.02 11.74
CA THR A 116 28.36 4.34 11.85
C THR A 116 29.13 3.12 12.35
N PRO A 117 30.16 2.64 11.65
CA PRO A 117 30.91 1.49 12.14
C PRO A 117 31.75 1.93 13.35
N SER A 118 31.30 1.51 14.52
CA SER A 118 32.16 1.49 15.71
C SER A 118 33.21 0.39 15.51
N ALA A 119 34.44 0.81 15.39
CA ALA A 119 35.60 -0.05 15.29
C ALA A 119 35.80 -0.88 16.54
N ALA A 120 35.93 -2.19 16.41
CA ALA A 120 36.58 -3.07 17.37
C ALA A 120 37.24 -4.26 16.65
N PRO A 121 38.40 -4.75 17.12
CA PRO A 121 39.45 -5.39 16.33
C PRO A 121 39.28 -6.90 16.13
N PRO A 122 40.10 -7.51 15.25
CA PRO A 122 39.92 -8.89 14.79
C PRO A 122 40.46 -9.92 15.78
N LYS A 123 39.79 -11.03 15.95
CA LYS A 123 40.41 -12.25 16.48
C LYS A 123 40.05 -13.49 15.70
N ALA A 124 41.09 -14.21 15.41
CA ALA A 124 41.30 -15.30 14.49
C ALA A 124 40.46 -16.57 14.68
N ALA A 125 40.23 -17.19 13.52
CA ALA A 125 40.30 -18.63 13.18
C ALA A 125 39.89 -19.70 14.19
N GLN A 126 38.96 -20.54 13.76
CA GLN A 126 39.15 -21.99 13.64
C GLN A 126 37.89 -22.64 13.06
N ALA A 127 38.07 -23.29 11.88
CA ALA A 127 37.25 -24.41 11.44
C ALA A 127 37.81 -25.68 12.13
N PRO A 128 37.05 -26.78 12.24
CA PRO A 128 36.89 -27.70 11.12
C PRO A 128 35.60 -28.55 11.07
N THR A 129 35.31 -28.97 9.83
CA THR A 129 34.88 -30.32 9.39
C THR A 129 33.57 -30.94 9.86
N SER A 130 32.59 -31.02 8.96
CA SER A 130 31.98 -32.14 8.20
C SER A 130 31.44 -33.36 8.97
N PRO A 131 30.56 -34.20 8.43
CA PRO A 131 30.01 -34.35 7.08
C PRO A 131 28.46 -34.54 7.02
N PRO A 132 27.91 -34.81 5.84
CA PRO A 132 26.48 -34.80 5.57
C PRO A 132 25.79 -36.10 5.96
N VAL A 133 24.60 -36.01 6.47
CA VAL A 133 23.68 -37.15 6.50
C VAL A 133 22.56 -36.85 5.52
N LEU A 134 22.61 -37.59 4.43
CA LEU A 134 21.50 -37.84 3.53
C LEU A 134 20.45 -38.64 4.32
N ASP A 135 19.26 -38.07 4.48
CA ASP A 135 18.09 -38.90 4.73
C ASP A 135 17.06 -38.62 3.64
N ASP A 136 17.07 -39.59 2.73
CA ASP A 136 16.21 -39.76 1.59
C ASP A 136 14.92 -40.41 2.11
N THR A 137 13.89 -39.60 2.31
CA THR A 137 12.53 -40.13 2.42
C THR A 137 11.54 -39.13 1.82
N GLN A 138 11.48 -39.11 0.50
CA GLN A 138 10.30 -38.66 -0.18
C GLN A 138 9.30 -39.80 -0.22
N PRO A 139 8.11 -39.68 0.35
CA PRO A 139 6.99 -40.50 -0.05
C PRO A 139 6.38 -39.91 -1.31
N PHE A 140 6.37 -40.73 -2.32
CA PHE A 140 5.75 -40.54 -3.62
C PHE A 140 4.27 -40.18 -3.55
N GLY A 141 3.90 -39.14 -4.33
CA GLY A 141 2.69 -39.11 -5.16
C GLY A 141 1.37 -39.46 -4.47
N MET A 142 0.76 -38.46 -3.81
CA MET A 142 -0.68 -38.38 -3.70
C MET A 142 -1.13 -37.06 -4.30
N SER A 143 -2.03 -37.16 -5.27
CA SER A 143 -2.70 -36.00 -5.84
C SER A 143 -3.66 -35.42 -4.78
N ASP A 144 -3.76 -34.07 -4.73
CA ASP A 144 -4.62 -33.31 -3.82
C ASP A 144 -6.10 -33.72 -3.79
N ALA A 145 -6.52 -34.62 -4.68
CA ALA A 145 -7.87 -35.17 -4.74
C ALA A 145 -8.14 -36.30 -3.74
N GLU A 146 -7.13 -36.87 -3.08
CA GLU A 146 -7.29 -37.99 -2.13
C GLU A 146 -7.13 -37.60 -0.65
N LEU A 147 -6.64 -36.41 -0.36
CA LEU A 147 -6.72 -35.83 0.97
C LEU A 147 -8.07 -35.13 1.07
N GLY A 148 -9.10 -35.84 1.55
CA GLY A 148 -10.46 -35.35 1.78
C GLY A 148 -10.48 -34.17 2.76
N LEU A 149 -9.89 -33.06 2.36
CA LEU A 149 -9.95 -31.78 3.05
C LEU A 149 -11.34 -31.21 2.83
N SER A 150 -12.14 -31.26 3.85
CA SER A 150 -13.49 -30.72 3.88
C SER A 150 -13.46 -29.20 3.66
N PRO A 151 -14.45 -28.61 3.01
CA PRO A 151 -14.56 -27.14 2.83
C PRO A 151 -14.47 -26.34 4.13
N ILE A 152 -14.68 -26.98 5.26
CA ILE A 152 -14.64 -26.39 6.61
C ILE A 152 -13.20 -26.07 7.05
N GLU A 153 -12.19 -26.83 6.63
CA GLU A 153 -10.79 -26.60 7.00
C GLU A 153 -10.22 -25.38 6.26
N HIS A 154 -10.63 -25.17 5.00
CA HIS A 154 -10.22 -24.01 4.21
C HIS A 154 -10.82 -22.69 4.73
N GLN A 155 -12.01 -22.73 5.34
CA GLN A 155 -12.62 -21.57 5.97
C GLN A 155 -11.91 -21.19 7.28
N ALA A 156 -11.51 -22.14 8.09
CA ALA A 156 -10.80 -21.89 9.33
C ALA A 156 -9.40 -21.27 9.10
N GLU A 157 -8.68 -21.75 8.09
CA GLU A 157 -7.38 -21.17 7.71
C GLU A 157 -7.51 -19.76 7.13
N GLN A 158 -8.59 -19.46 6.40
CA GLN A 158 -8.87 -18.12 5.88
C GLN A 158 -9.30 -17.15 6.99
N ASP A 159 -10.08 -17.61 7.96
CA ASP A 159 -10.51 -16.82 9.11
C ASP A 159 -9.31 -16.44 9.99
N ASP A 160 -8.36 -17.34 10.19
CA ASP A 160 -7.12 -17.08 10.92
C ASP A 160 -6.22 -16.08 10.17
N ALA A 161 -6.09 -16.20 8.85
CA ALA A 161 -5.33 -15.28 8.02
C ALA A 161 -5.98 -13.87 7.99
N ASP A 162 -7.30 -13.80 7.94
CA ASP A 162 -8.05 -12.55 8.00
C ASP A 162 -7.93 -11.90 9.40
N ALA A 163 -7.94 -12.69 10.47
CA ALA A 163 -7.72 -12.20 11.82
C ALA A 163 -6.33 -11.59 11.98
N ASP A 164 -5.30 -12.20 11.42
CA ASP A 164 -3.94 -11.65 11.40
C ASP A 164 -3.84 -10.37 10.58
N LEU A 165 -4.48 -10.34 9.41
CA LEU A 165 -4.46 -9.19 8.50
C LEU A 165 -5.18 -7.98 9.11
N PHE A 166 -6.36 -8.18 9.65
CA PHE A 166 -7.22 -7.12 10.20
C PHE A 166 -6.95 -6.80 11.67
N GLY A 167 -6.38 -7.74 12.43
CA GLY A 167 -6.02 -7.54 13.82
C GLY A 167 -7.22 -7.17 14.69
N THR A 168 -7.16 -6.01 15.35
CA THR A 168 -8.19 -5.57 16.33
C THR A 168 -9.56 -5.26 15.73
N ILE A 169 -9.68 -5.10 14.42
CA ILE A 169 -10.96 -4.87 13.75
C ILE A 169 -11.65 -6.16 13.31
N TRP A 170 -11.01 -7.31 13.51
CA TRP A 170 -11.62 -8.63 13.29
C TRP A 170 -12.44 -9.04 14.53
N PRO A 171 -13.62 -9.69 14.38
CA PRO A 171 -14.33 -9.98 13.12
C PRO A 171 -14.97 -8.73 12.48
N LEU A 172 -15.01 -8.73 11.14
CA LEU A 172 -15.53 -7.61 10.37
C LEU A 172 -17.06 -7.49 10.55
N GLY A 173 -17.52 -6.26 10.76
CA GLY A 173 -18.96 -5.93 10.78
C GLY A 173 -19.45 -5.43 9.42
N ASP A 174 -20.72 -5.02 9.33
CA ASP A 174 -21.32 -4.46 8.10
C ASP A 174 -20.58 -3.20 7.60
N THR A 175 -19.89 -2.51 8.49
CA THR A 175 -19.06 -1.34 8.19
C THR A 175 -17.69 -1.49 8.82
N VAL A 176 -16.64 -1.19 8.03
CA VAL A 176 -15.25 -1.30 8.45
C VAL A 176 -14.54 0.01 8.17
N LYS A 177 -13.76 0.50 9.14
CA LYS A 177 -12.85 1.63 8.97
C LYS A 177 -11.43 1.14 9.10
N LEU A 178 -10.66 1.28 8.02
CA LEU A 178 -9.24 0.94 8.05
C LEU A 178 -8.44 2.05 8.74
N ASP A 179 -7.41 1.62 9.44
CA ASP A 179 -6.43 2.54 10.05
C ASP A 179 -5.37 2.90 9.01
N THR A 180 -5.37 4.15 8.57
CA THR A 180 -4.43 4.66 7.57
C THR A 180 -3.01 4.90 8.12
N THR A 181 -2.80 4.70 9.41
CA THR A 181 -1.48 4.82 10.07
C THR A 181 -0.68 3.52 10.04
N VAL A 182 -1.31 2.40 9.67
CA VAL A 182 -0.62 1.13 9.49
C VAL A 182 0.31 1.18 8.27
N ASP A 183 1.20 0.20 8.18
CA ASP A 183 2.08 0.05 7.02
C ASP A 183 1.29 0.03 5.71
N ARG A 184 1.80 0.71 4.69
CA ARG A 184 1.17 0.85 3.37
C ARG A 184 0.87 -0.51 2.72
N GLN A 185 1.79 -1.47 2.84
CA GLN A 185 1.58 -2.80 2.28
C GLN A 185 0.38 -3.48 2.94
N ARG A 186 0.31 -3.42 4.27
CA ARG A 186 -0.82 -3.99 5.02
C ARG A 186 -2.14 -3.32 4.64
N LEU A 187 -2.14 -2.01 4.47
CA LEU A 187 -3.33 -1.27 4.04
C LEU A 187 -3.81 -1.71 2.65
N ARG A 188 -2.89 -1.94 1.70
CA ARG A 188 -3.22 -2.50 0.37
C ARG A 188 -3.82 -3.89 0.46
N GLU A 189 -3.23 -4.75 1.27
CA GLU A 189 -3.71 -6.11 1.48
C GLU A 189 -5.10 -6.11 2.13
N GLN A 190 -5.33 -5.27 3.14
CA GLN A 190 -6.63 -5.08 3.78
C GLN A 190 -7.68 -4.56 2.78
N SER A 191 -7.38 -3.53 2.02
CA SER A 191 -8.30 -2.96 1.01
C SER A 191 -8.67 -4.00 -0.05
N LYS A 192 -7.68 -4.72 -0.58
CA LYS A 192 -7.90 -5.79 -1.56
C LYS A 192 -8.74 -6.93 -0.98
N ARG A 193 -8.52 -7.29 0.28
CA ARG A 193 -9.28 -8.35 0.94
C ARG A 193 -10.73 -7.94 1.18
N LEU A 194 -10.97 -6.70 1.60
CA LEU A 194 -12.32 -6.17 1.75
C LEU A 194 -13.10 -6.20 0.43
N ASP A 195 -12.46 -5.80 -0.68
CA ASP A 195 -13.06 -5.88 -2.01
C ASP A 195 -13.45 -7.33 -2.37
N GLN A 196 -12.58 -8.30 -2.08
CA GLN A 196 -12.86 -9.72 -2.29
C GLN A 196 -14.02 -10.25 -1.41
N LEU A 197 -14.16 -9.71 -0.21
CA LEU A 197 -15.25 -10.05 0.71
C LEU A 197 -16.58 -9.35 0.37
N GLY A 198 -16.60 -8.53 -0.69
CA GLY A 198 -17.79 -7.84 -1.17
C GLY A 198 -18.08 -6.51 -0.47
N TYR A 199 -17.08 -5.94 0.21
CA TYR A 199 -17.20 -4.57 0.72
C TYR A 199 -16.91 -3.55 -0.37
N THR A 200 -17.58 -2.42 -0.32
CA THR A 200 -17.35 -1.26 -1.19
C THR A 200 -16.95 -0.05 -0.36
N MET A 201 -16.01 0.74 -0.88
CA MET A 201 -15.55 1.96 -0.21
C MET A 201 -16.55 3.09 -0.40
N ASP A 202 -17.13 3.57 0.69
CA ASP A 202 -17.86 4.82 0.74
C ASP A 202 -16.87 5.98 0.97
N PHE A 203 -16.46 6.64 -0.11
CA PHE A 203 -15.45 7.69 -0.05
C PHE A 203 -15.90 8.93 0.76
N LYS A 204 -17.23 9.19 0.87
CA LYS A 204 -17.77 10.31 1.66
C LYS A 204 -17.69 10.03 3.15
N ALA A 205 -18.09 8.82 3.54
CA ALA A 205 -18.04 8.39 4.94
C ALA A 205 -16.64 7.89 5.35
N GLN A 206 -15.77 7.61 4.37
CA GLN A 206 -14.44 7.01 4.56
C GLN A 206 -14.52 5.68 5.30
N LEU A 207 -15.47 4.86 4.90
CA LEU A 207 -15.78 3.56 5.46
C LEU A 207 -15.99 2.54 4.36
N TRP A 208 -15.63 1.30 4.64
CA TRP A 208 -16.01 0.16 3.82
C TRP A 208 -17.36 -0.37 4.28
N ARG A 209 -18.28 -0.63 3.35
CA ARG A 209 -19.61 -1.18 3.61
C ARG A 209 -19.79 -2.47 2.86
N LEU A 210 -20.34 -3.46 3.53
CA LEU A 210 -20.71 -4.70 2.88
C LEU A 210 -21.83 -4.42 1.87
N ALA A 211 -21.59 -4.77 0.60
CA ALA A 211 -22.59 -4.66 -0.44
C ALA A 211 -23.66 -5.75 -0.19
N ASN A 212 -24.87 -5.30 0.12
CA ASN A 212 -26.01 -6.18 0.44
C ASN A 212 -26.78 -6.50 -0.83
#